data_545dc7771266dff3acad58216f004fba
#
_entry.id   545dc7771266dff3acad58216f004fba
#
_cell.length_a   1.000
_cell.length_b   1.000
_cell.length_c   1.000
_cell.angle_alpha   90.00
_cell.angle_beta   90.00
_cell.angle_gamma   90.00
#
_symmetry.space_group_name_H-M   'P 1'
#
loop_
_entity.id
_entity.type
_entity.pdbx_description
1 polymer ?
#
loop_
_entity_poly.entity_id
_entity_poly.type
_entity_poly.pdbx_seq_one_letter_code
_entity_poly.pdbx_strand_id
1 'polypeptide(L)'
;MRTLYANHMSRKHQQYIVGSAAATREDKKVIKYSELSDFHFVPVGIETYGAYGPQAIKLITQIGKKIQEATGEKLSTFYLKQRISMAIQKGNAVCVRGCPKKTSTGLEGLFNFHVQEAEML
;
A
#
# COMPACT_ATOMS: atom_id res chain seq x y z
N MET A 1 11.27 37.66 -9.25
CA MET A 1 11.12 36.69 -10.37
C MET A 1 12.07 35.51 -10.30
N ARG A 2 13.32 35.63 -9.86
CA ARG A 2 14.27 34.52 -9.74
C ARG A 2 13.88 33.47 -8.71
N THR A 3 13.25 33.82 -7.61
CA THR A 3 12.81 32.91 -6.53
C THR A 3 11.63 32.00 -6.91
N LEU A 4 10.72 32.49 -7.74
CA LEU A 4 9.57 31.69 -8.23
C LEU A 4 9.99 30.64 -9.25
N TYR A 5 11.00 30.92 -10.07
CA TYR A 5 11.55 29.99 -11.04
C TYR A 5 12.35 28.86 -10.38
N ALA A 6 13.15 29.18 -9.37
CA ALA A 6 13.91 28.20 -8.59
C ALA A 6 12.99 27.27 -7.81
N ASN A 7 11.91 27.79 -7.22
CA ASN A 7 10.92 26.97 -6.50
C ASN A 7 10.12 26.04 -7.44
N HIS A 8 9.84 26.47 -8.66
CA HIS A 8 9.14 25.66 -9.62
C HIS A 8 10.03 24.53 -10.19
N MET A 9 11.30 24.78 -10.39
CA MET A 9 12.28 23.78 -10.82
C MET A 9 12.57 22.77 -9.69
N SER A 10 12.67 23.22 -8.46
CA SER A 10 12.87 22.37 -7.29
C SER A 10 11.70 21.41 -7.09
N ARG A 11 10.46 21.86 -7.30
CA ARG A 11 9.28 20.98 -7.22
C ARG A 11 9.22 19.91 -8.31
N LYS A 12 9.72 20.20 -9.51
CA LYS A 12 9.76 19.22 -10.61
C LYS A 12 10.82 18.14 -10.42
N HIS A 13 11.92 18.44 -9.75
CA HIS A 13 12.97 17.45 -9.46
C HIS A 13 12.67 16.59 -8.24
N GLN A 14 11.79 17.00 -7.33
CA GLN A 14 11.34 16.20 -6.19
C GLN A 14 10.33 15.09 -6.57
N GLN A 15 9.95 14.99 -7.84
CA GLN A 15 8.75 14.28 -8.25
C GLN A 15 8.90 12.77 -8.41
N TYR A 16 10.11 12.20 -8.37
CA TYR A 16 10.29 10.80 -8.82
C TYR A 16 11.22 9.94 -7.97
N ILE A 17 11.18 10.09 -6.65
CA ILE A 17 11.74 9.03 -5.80
C ILE A 17 10.64 8.00 -5.55
N VAL A 18 10.83 6.82 -6.12
CA VAL A 18 9.90 5.68 -5.94
C VAL A 18 9.71 5.39 -4.45
N GLY A 19 8.47 5.35 -4.01
CA GLY A 19 8.15 5.11 -2.59
C GLY A 19 8.14 6.35 -1.70
N SER A 20 8.50 7.53 -2.20
CA SER A 20 8.53 8.75 -1.38
C SER A 20 7.15 9.18 -0.87
N ALA A 21 6.13 9.06 -1.69
CA ALA A 21 4.75 9.35 -1.29
C ALA A 21 4.25 8.36 -0.22
N ALA A 22 4.56 7.08 -0.37
CA ALA A 22 4.27 6.06 0.61
C ALA A 22 4.98 6.33 1.94
N ALA A 23 6.27 6.66 1.92
CA ALA A 23 7.05 7.03 3.10
C ALA A 23 6.44 8.22 3.84
N THR A 24 6.09 9.29 3.11
CA THR A 24 5.44 10.47 3.69
C THR A 24 4.10 10.12 4.36
N ARG A 25 3.34 9.23 3.78
CA ARG A 25 2.08 8.76 4.37
C ARG A 25 2.29 7.92 5.62
N GLU A 26 3.32 7.09 5.65
CA GLU A 26 3.71 6.33 6.86
C GLU A 26 4.07 7.29 8.00
N ASP A 27 4.90 8.29 7.74
CA ASP A 27 5.28 9.30 8.74
C ASP A 27 4.08 10.06 9.30
N LYS A 28 3.15 10.47 8.45
CA LYS A 28 1.91 11.12 8.88
C LYS A 28 1.05 10.23 9.77
N LYS A 29 0.99 8.93 9.48
CA LYS A 29 0.27 7.96 10.30
C LYS A 29 0.94 7.77 11.67
N VAL A 30 2.26 7.73 11.73
CA VAL A 30 2.99 7.65 13.00
C VAL A 30 2.65 8.83 13.89
N ILE A 31 2.66 10.04 13.35
CA ILE A 31 2.31 11.26 14.10
C ILE A 31 0.85 11.20 14.57
N LYS A 32 -0.07 10.86 13.67
CA LYS A 32 -1.50 10.81 13.97
C LYS A 32 -1.85 9.81 15.07
N TYR A 33 -1.16 8.68 15.11
CA TYR A 33 -1.46 7.58 16.03
C TYR A 33 -0.42 7.44 17.15
N SER A 34 0.35 8.50 17.42
CA SER A 34 1.37 8.52 18.48
C SER A 34 0.81 8.28 19.89
N GLU A 35 -0.48 8.52 20.10
CA GLU A 35 -1.17 8.31 21.38
C GLU A 35 -1.50 6.83 21.65
N LEU A 36 -1.37 5.95 20.66
CA LEU A 36 -1.61 4.51 20.78
C LEU A 36 -0.38 3.78 21.34
N SER A 37 0.14 4.23 22.49
CA SER A 37 1.36 3.67 23.10
C SER A 37 1.21 2.22 23.55
N ASP A 38 -0.01 1.78 23.83
CA ASP A 38 -0.29 0.42 24.29
C ASP A 38 -0.35 -0.61 23.17
N PHE A 39 -0.31 -0.17 21.93
CA PHE A 39 -0.37 -1.03 20.75
C PHE A 39 0.89 -0.91 19.90
N HIS A 40 1.34 -2.03 19.36
CA HIS A 40 2.41 -2.04 18.37
C HIS A 40 1.86 -1.58 17.02
N PHE A 41 1.93 -0.28 16.75
CA PHE A 41 1.43 0.32 15.53
C PHE A 41 2.50 0.30 14.44
N VAL A 42 2.18 -0.30 13.30
CA VAL A 42 3.03 -0.29 12.10
C VAL A 42 2.28 0.40 10.97
N PRO A 43 2.73 1.58 10.52
CA PRO A 43 2.13 2.24 9.37
C PRO A 43 2.51 1.49 8.08
N VAL A 44 1.54 1.29 7.21
CA VAL A 44 1.78 0.67 5.90
C VAL A 44 1.36 1.66 4.82
N GLY A 45 2.32 2.11 4.05
CA GLY A 45 2.13 2.97 2.89
C GLY A 45 2.46 2.22 1.60
N ILE A 46 1.55 2.25 0.65
CA ILE A 46 1.74 1.66 -0.68
C ILE A 46 1.25 2.67 -1.72
N GLU A 47 2.07 2.96 -2.71
CA GLU A 47 1.68 3.83 -3.81
C GLU A 47 0.76 3.11 -4.80
N THR A 48 -0.05 3.88 -5.53
CA THR A 48 -0.99 3.35 -6.53
C THR A 48 -0.30 2.47 -7.57
N TYR A 49 0.93 2.77 -7.93
CA TYR A 49 1.73 1.97 -8.87
C TYR A 49 2.49 0.81 -8.21
N GLY A 50 2.25 0.55 -6.93
CA GLY A 50 2.79 -0.62 -6.23
C GLY A 50 4.10 -0.40 -5.49
N ALA A 51 4.63 0.81 -5.41
CA ALA A 51 5.80 1.10 -4.60
C ALA A 51 5.45 1.07 -3.10
N TYR A 52 6.29 0.41 -2.32
CA TYR A 52 6.10 0.27 -0.87
C TYR A 52 6.87 1.34 -0.10
N GLY A 53 6.29 1.84 0.97
CA GLY A 53 7.01 2.63 1.97
C GLY A 53 7.98 1.75 2.78
N PRO A 54 8.96 2.36 3.45
CA PRO A 54 9.98 1.62 4.20
C PRO A 54 9.41 0.75 5.32
N GLN A 55 8.37 1.19 6.01
CA GLN A 55 7.74 0.40 7.06
C GLN A 55 6.93 -0.77 6.49
N ALA A 56 6.28 -0.57 5.34
CA ALA A 56 5.61 -1.63 4.62
C ALA A 56 6.59 -2.73 4.18
N ILE A 57 7.75 -2.36 3.66
CA ILE A 57 8.81 -3.31 3.27
C ILE A 57 9.26 -4.15 4.47
N LYS A 58 9.52 -3.51 5.61
CA LYS A 58 9.92 -4.21 6.84
C LYS A 58 8.86 -5.21 7.29
N LEU A 59 7.61 -4.79 7.35
CA LEU A 59 6.50 -5.65 7.77
C LEU A 59 6.33 -6.84 6.84
N ILE A 60 6.31 -6.62 5.53
CA ILE A 60 6.17 -7.68 4.52
C ILE A 60 7.32 -8.68 4.60
N THR A 61 8.54 -8.20 4.80
CA THR A 61 9.73 -9.04 4.97
C THR A 61 9.63 -9.90 6.23
N GLN A 62 9.18 -9.33 7.34
CA GLN A 62 8.98 -10.06 8.60
C GLN A 62 7.89 -11.13 8.47
N ILE A 63 6.76 -10.81 7.83
CA ILE A 63 5.68 -11.76 7.60
C ILE A 63 6.15 -12.89 6.67
N GLY A 64 6.83 -12.56 5.58
CA GLY A 64 7.37 -13.53 4.63
C GLY A 64 8.37 -14.49 5.29
N LYS A 65 9.21 -13.96 6.17
CA LYS A 65 10.16 -14.78 6.94
C LYS A 65 9.45 -15.75 7.88
N LYS A 66 8.42 -15.31 8.58
CA LYS A 66 7.60 -16.19 9.45
C LYS A 66 6.87 -17.27 8.66
N ILE A 67 6.36 -16.94 7.49
CA ILE A 67 5.76 -17.93 6.59
C ILE A 67 6.79 -18.96 6.14
N GLN A 68 8.00 -18.51 5.78
CA GLN A 68 9.10 -19.39 5.40
C GLN A 68 9.49 -20.34 6.54
N GLU A 69 9.56 -19.86 7.77
CA GLU A 69 9.86 -20.66 8.94
C GLU A 69 8.77 -21.72 9.21
N ALA A 70 7.51 -21.37 8.99
CA ALA A 70 6.37 -22.25 9.21
C ALA A 70 6.17 -23.30 8.10
N THR A 71 6.45 -22.94 6.84
CA THR A 71 6.14 -23.76 5.67
C THR A 71 7.38 -24.39 5.02
N GLY A 72 8.57 -23.89 5.30
CA GLY A 72 9.81 -24.27 4.64
C GLY A 72 9.99 -23.71 3.23
N GLU A 73 9.05 -22.90 2.73
CA GLU A 73 9.11 -22.32 1.38
C GLU A 73 10.04 -21.10 1.34
N LYS A 74 11.16 -21.23 0.62
CA LYS A 74 12.18 -20.18 0.53
C LYS A 74 11.71 -18.90 -0.16
N LEU A 75 10.72 -18.99 -1.05
CA LEU A 75 10.21 -17.89 -1.84
C LEU A 75 8.96 -17.21 -1.22
N SER A 76 8.68 -17.48 0.04
CA SER A 76 7.48 -16.98 0.73
C SER A 76 7.33 -15.46 0.65
N THR A 77 8.41 -14.71 0.86
CA THR A 77 8.40 -13.23 0.77
C THR A 77 8.09 -12.77 -0.66
N PHE A 78 8.66 -13.44 -1.65
CA PHE A 78 8.40 -13.15 -3.06
C PHE A 78 6.93 -13.39 -3.42
N TYR A 79 6.36 -14.51 -3.04
CA TYR A 79 4.95 -14.83 -3.28
C TYR A 79 4.01 -13.87 -2.55
N LEU A 80 4.36 -13.49 -1.31
CA LEU A 80 3.58 -12.50 -0.56
C LEU A 80 3.54 -11.15 -1.28
N LYS A 81 4.70 -10.65 -1.73
CA LYS A 81 4.78 -9.40 -2.51
C LYS A 81 3.98 -9.49 -3.81
N GLN A 82 4.07 -10.61 -4.51
CA GLN A 82 3.32 -10.85 -5.74
C GLN A 82 1.80 -10.81 -5.49
N ARG A 83 1.32 -11.44 -4.44
CA ARG A 83 -0.11 -11.41 -4.08
C ARG A 83 -0.58 -10.00 -3.73
N ILE A 84 0.20 -9.25 -2.99
CA ILE A 84 -0.11 -7.85 -2.66
C ILE A 84 -0.16 -6.99 -3.94
N SER A 85 0.82 -7.15 -4.83
CA SER A 85 0.85 -6.42 -6.10
C SER A 85 -0.36 -6.73 -6.98
N MET A 86 -0.79 -7.98 -7.05
CA MET A 86 -2.01 -8.37 -7.76
C MET A 86 -3.27 -7.75 -7.12
N ALA A 87 -3.35 -7.71 -5.81
CA ALA A 87 -4.47 -7.08 -5.10
C ALA A 87 -4.55 -5.57 -5.40
N ILE A 88 -3.41 -4.88 -5.45
CA ILE A 88 -3.33 -3.47 -5.82
C ILE A 88 -3.81 -3.26 -7.25
N GLN A 89 -3.36 -4.08 -8.20
CA GLN A 89 -3.76 -4.00 -9.60
C GLN A 89 -5.27 -4.25 -9.78
N LYS A 90 -5.83 -5.22 -9.07
CA LYS A 90 -7.28 -5.46 -9.07
C LYS A 90 -8.04 -4.24 -8.53
N GLY A 91 -7.58 -3.65 -7.42
CA GLY A 91 -8.17 -2.45 -6.86
C GLY A 91 -8.11 -1.26 -7.83
N ASN A 92 -6.98 -1.07 -8.50
CA ASN A 92 -6.82 -0.03 -9.52
C ASN A 92 -7.77 -0.26 -10.71
N ALA A 93 -7.92 -1.50 -11.17
CA ALA A 93 -8.83 -1.84 -12.26
C ALA A 93 -10.29 -1.55 -11.89
N VAL A 94 -10.71 -1.83 -10.67
CA VAL A 94 -12.04 -1.45 -10.16
C VAL A 94 -12.24 0.06 -10.18
N CYS A 95 -11.26 0.83 -9.76
CA CYS A 95 -11.31 2.30 -9.80
C CYS A 95 -11.43 2.84 -11.23
N VAL A 96 -10.71 2.27 -12.18
CA VAL A 96 -10.74 2.69 -13.59
C VAL A 96 -12.07 2.36 -14.27
N ARG A 97 -12.67 1.22 -13.95
CA ARG A 97 -13.97 0.80 -14.52
C ARG A 97 -15.16 1.61 -13.98
N GLY A 98 -14.93 2.49 -13.06
CA GLY A 98 -15.95 3.22 -12.35
C GLY A 98 -16.32 2.50 -11.05
N CYS A 99 -16.27 3.24 -9.94
CA CYS A 99 -16.75 2.72 -8.67
C CYS A 99 -18.17 2.22 -8.85
N PRO A 100 -18.51 1.02 -8.37
CA PRO A 100 -19.90 0.60 -8.32
C PRO A 100 -20.70 1.70 -7.63
N LYS A 101 -21.80 2.12 -8.28
CA LYS A 101 -22.69 3.18 -7.76
C LYS A 101 -22.89 2.95 -6.27
N LYS A 102 -22.67 3.98 -5.49
CA LYS A 102 -22.81 4.02 -4.05
C LYS A 102 -23.97 3.14 -3.54
N THR A 103 -23.67 1.91 -3.28
CA THR A 103 -24.36 1.17 -2.25
C THR A 103 -23.70 1.62 -0.94
N SER A 104 -24.45 1.87 0.06
CA SER A 104 -24.20 2.69 1.24
C SER A 104 -22.95 2.39 2.07
N THR A 105 -22.06 1.53 1.63
CA THR A 105 -20.81 1.19 2.30
C THR A 105 -19.77 0.75 1.27
N GLY A 106 -18.89 1.68 0.89
CA GLY A 106 -17.82 1.45 -0.11
C GLY A 106 -16.84 0.32 0.21
N LEU A 107 -16.79 -0.13 1.45
CA LEU A 107 -15.97 -1.27 1.89
C LEU A 107 -16.68 -2.62 1.67
N GLU A 108 -17.98 -2.68 1.83
CA GLU A 108 -18.74 -3.92 1.59
C GLU A 108 -18.74 -4.32 0.10
N GLY A 109 -18.76 -3.35 -0.81
CA GLY A 109 -18.66 -3.63 -2.24
C GLY A 109 -17.34 -4.28 -2.65
N LEU A 110 -16.22 -3.87 -2.03
CA LEU A 110 -14.90 -4.49 -2.26
C LEU A 110 -14.82 -5.89 -1.64
N PHE A 111 -15.41 -6.10 -0.49
CA PHE A 111 -15.48 -7.41 0.17
C PHE A 111 -16.36 -8.40 -0.61
N ASN A 112 -17.52 -7.98 -1.08
CA ASN A 112 -18.41 -8.81 -1.87
C ASN A 112 -17.81 -9.24 -3.21
N PHE A 113 -17.00 -8.40 -3.82
CA PHE A 113 -16.26 -8.73 -5.04
C PHE A 113 -15.25 -9.86 -4.82
N HIS A 114 -14.53 -9.85 -3.71
CA HIS A 114 -13.59 -10.91 -3.34
C HIS A 114 -14.29 -12.23 -2.99
N VAL A 115 -15.42 -12.17 -2.31
CA VAL A 115 -16.21 -13.36 -1.95
C VAL A 115 -16.77 -14.03 -3.21
N GLN A 116 -17.26 -13.25 -4.18
CA GLN A 116 -17.75 -13.79 -5.45
C GLN A 116 -16.65 -14.47 -6.29
N GLU A 117 -15.43 -13.94 -6.33
CA GLU A 117 -14.31 -14.61 -6.99
C GLU A 117 -13.90 -15.91 -6.28
N ALA A 118 -13.97 -15.96 -4.96
CA ALA A 118 -13.67 -17.16 -4.19
C ALA A 118 -14.74 -18.26 -4.37
N GLU A 119 -16.00 -17.90 -4.58
CA GLU A 119 -17.10 -18.82 -4.85
C GLU A 119 -17.11 -19.36 -6.30
N MET A 120 -16.48 -18.64 -7.22
CA MET A 120 -16.33 -19.08 -8.63
C MET A 120 -15.15 -20.02 -8.88
N LEU A 121 -14.30 -20.21 -7.92
CA LEU A 121 -13.17 -21.15 -7.96
C LEU A 121 -13.55 -22.47 -7.29
#